data_fee6a8fd1e00f492b89119ace352ac3c
#
_entry.id   fee6a8fd1e00f492b89119ace352ac3c
#
_cell.length_a   1.000
_cell.length_b   1.000
_cell.length_c   1.000
_cell.angle_alpha   90.00
_cell.angle_beta   90.00
_cell.angle_gamma   90.00
#
_symmetry.space_group_name_H-M   'P 1'
#
loop_
_entity.id
_entity.type
_entity.pdbx_description
1 polymer ?
#
loop_
_entity_poly.entity_id
_entity_poly.type
_entity_poly.pdbx_seq_one_letter_code
_entity_poly.pdbx_strand_id
1 'polypeptide(L)'
;MAVAVERSGIVDAAGDFWVDIVVANSLPEIALENASMVLSEHSLEIVRSHLDVLSDGDNGNVCMLRLLVSPSDSHNEMTEEMFQPIIKELKRTKWMDPYTLELVFSRYPWLGVTRGEIITGLCSILHPIMSHKNPFAFSRNNIFDLVTKDRYIRHASEISTLLLDRFHPTHPLSNNEFSSRKESLTKAIIDDVEDTVAKDILIKMIDIVDCTLKTNVYMENRYALGLRLD
;
A
#
# COMPACT_ATOMS: atom_id res chain seq x y z
N MET A 1 4.14 -0.04 -16.44
CA MET A 1 2.68 -0.09 -16.54
C MET A 1 2.16 1.21 -17.11
N ALA A 2 1.26 1.15 -18.07
CA ALA A 2 0.53 2.31 -18.59
C ALA A 2 -0.94 2.15 -18.26
N VAL A 3 -1.61 3.25 -17.92
CA VAL A 3 -3.05 3.30 -17.63
C VAL A 3 -3.62 4.49 -18.35
N ALA A 4 -4.70 4.28 -19.09
CA ALA A 4 -5.50 5.32 -19.75
C ALA A 4 -6.96 5.17 -19.35
N VAL A 5 -7.69 6.27 -19.28
CA VAL A 5 -9.12 6.29 -19.02
C VAL A 5 -9.80 7.01 -20.19
N GLU A 6 -10.80 6.37 -20.75
CA GLU A 6 -11.58 6.91 -21.86
C GLU A 6 -13.07 6.84 -21.51
N ARG A 7 -13.80 7.95 -21.69
CA ARG A 7 -15.25 7.93 -21.52
C ARG A 7 -15.89 7.04 -22.57
N SER A 8 -16.79 6.16 -22.15
CA SER A 8 -17.56 5.35 -23.10
C SER A 8 -18.40 6.25 -23.98
N GLY A 9 -18.14 6.23 -25.29
CA GLY A 9 -18.98 6.93 -26.28
C GLY A 9 -20.31 6.22 -26.56
N ILE A 10 -20.56 5.08 -25.96
CA ILE A 10 -21.80 4.33 -26.03
C ILE A 10 -22.55 4.54 -24.73
N VAL A 11 -23.60 5.35 -24.80
CA VAL A 11 -24.46 5.74 -23.67
C VAL A 11 -25.37 4.55 -23.33
N ASP A 12 -24.91 3.62 -22.50
CA ASP A 12 -25.80 2.58 -21.95
C ASP A 12 -26.19 2.81 -20.50
N ALA A 13 -25.45 3.57 -19.73
CA ALA A 13 -25.88 4.11 -18.44
C ALA A 13 -25.08 5.39 -18.16
N ALA A 14 -25.68 6.37 -17.56
CA ALA A 14 -25.03 7.62 -17.22
C ALA A 14 -23.84 7.37 -16.29
N GLY A 15 -22.62 7.47 -16.81
CA GLY A 15 -21.41 7.44 -16.00
C GLY A 15 -20.41 6.32 -16.32
N ASP A 16 -20.71 5.37 -17.20
CA ASP A 16 -19.76 4.30 -17.56
C ASP A 16 -18.57 4.84 -18.35
N PHE A 17 -17.38 4.28 -18.06
CA PHE A 17 -16.15 4.64 -18.75
C PHE A 17 -15.23 3.44 -18.92
N TRP A 18 -14.30 3.54 -19.87
CA TRP A 18 -13.29 2.51 -20.12
C TRP A 18 -12.00 2.84 -19.39
N VAL A 19 -11.43 1.83 -18.73
CA VAL A 19 -10.08 1.88 -18.17
C VAL A 19 -9.20 0.90 -18.93
N ASP A 20 -8.22 1.42 -19.64
CA ASP A 20 -7.23 0.63 -20.38
C ASP A 20 -5.95 0.53 -19.55
N ILE A 21 -5.52 -0.68 -19.26
CA ILE A 21 -4.33 -0.98 -18.47
C ILE A 21 -3.39 -1.86 -19.29
N VAL A 22 -2.16 -1.43 -19.46
CA VAL A 22 -1.10 -2.21 -20.09
C VAL A 22 0.01 -2.48 -19.08
N VAL A 23 0.26 -3.74 -18.79
CA VAL A 23 1.28 -4.15 -17.84
C VAL A 23 2.18 -5.24 -18.42
N ALA A 24 3.49 -4.99 -18.43
CA ALA A 24 4.49 -5.96 -18.89
C ALA A 24 4.98 -6.83 -17.72
N ASN A 25 5.33 -8.08 -18.01
CA ASN A 25 5.90 -9.03 -17.04
C ASN A 25 5.03 -9.20 -15.79
N SER A 26 3.74 -9.42 -15.97
CA SER A 26 2.77 -9.73 -14.92
C SER A 26 1.92 -10.91 -15.36
N LEU A 27 1.48 -11.73 -14.43
CA LEU A 27 0.47 -12.75 -14.71
C LEU A 27 -0.88 -12.06 -14.96
N PRO A 28 -1.65 -12.51 -15.96
CA PRO A 28 -2.93 -11.90 -16.32
C PRO A 28 -3.92 -11.81 -15.15
N GLU A 29 -4.02 -12.88 -14.38
CA GLU A 29 -4.87 -12.98 -13.19
C GLU A 29 -4.47 -11.95 -12.11
N ILE A 30 -3.17 -11.76 -11.86
CA ILE A 30 -2.67 -10.76 -10.90
C ILE A 30 -2.97 -9.35 -11.39
N ALA A 31 -2.81 -9.09 -12.68
CA ALA A 31 -3.11 -7.78 -13.25
C ALA A 31 -4.59 -7.41 -13.10
N LEU A 32 -5.50 -8.37 -13.34
CA LEU A 32 -6.94 -8.18 -13.18
C LEU A 32 -7.34 -8.03 -11.70
N GLU A 33 -6.78 -8.88 -10.83
CA GLU A 33 -7.04 -8.82 -9.38
C GLU A 33 -6.63 -7.47 -8.80
N ASN A 34 -5.43 -7.00 -9.10
CA ASN A 34 -4.93 -5.70 -8.63
C ASN A 34 -5.79 -4.54 -9.14
N ALA A 35 -6.20 -4.58 -10.42
CA ALA A 35 -7.09 -3.57 -10.98
C ALA A 35 -8.45 -3.57 -10.28
N SER A 36 -9.02 -4.76 -10.05
CA SER A 36 -10.30 -4.93 -9.38
C SER A 36 -10.27 -4.38 -7.94
N MET A 37 -9.21 -4.66 -7.18
CA MET A 37 -9.06 -4.14 -5.81
C MET A 37 -9.05 -2.62 -5.77
N VAL A 38 -8.23 -1.97 -6.63
CA VAL A 38 -8.15 -0.51 -6.66
C VAL A 38 -9.49 0.10 -7.08
N LEU A 39 -10.13 -0.42 -8.14
CA LEU A 39 -11.40 0.12 -8.60
C LEU A 39 -12.50 -0.02 -7.55
N SER A 40 -12.56 -1.17 -6.87
CA SER A 40 -13.53 -1.41 -5.79
C SER A 40 -13.37 -0.43 -4.63
N GLU A 41 -12.14 -0.08 -4.24
CA GLU A 41 -11.86 0.91 -3.19
C GLU A 41 -12.40 2.30 -3.54
N HIS A 42 -12.40 2.63 -4.83
CA HIS A 42 -13.00 3.88 -5.32
C HIS A 42 -14.50 3.76 -5.62
N SER A 43 -15.18 2.71 -5.12
CA SER A 43 -16.61 2.45 -5.36
C SER A 43 -16.94 2.34 -6.84
N LEU A 44 -16.06 1.68 -7.60
CA LEU A 44 -16.20 1.44 -9.02
C LEU A 44 -16.38 -0.06 -9.28
N GLU A 45 -17.39 -0.42 -10.06
CA GLU A 45 -17.72 -1.80 -10.41
C GLU A 45 -17.26 -2.12 -11.84
N ILE A 46 -16.63 -3.28 -12.02
CA ILE A 46 -16.26 -3.77 -13.35
C ILE A 46 -17.48 -4.46 -13.97
N VAL A 47 -18.09 -3.82 -14.95
CA VAL A 47 -19.25 -4.34 -15.71
C VAL A 47 -18.80 -5.33 -16.77
N ARG A 48 -17.66 -5.07 -17.43
CA ARG A 48 -17.11 -5.93 -18.48
C ARG A 48 -15.60 -5.83 -18.48
N SER A 49 -14.93 -6.96 -18.74
CA SER A 49 -13.49 -7.02 -18.89
C SER A 49 -13.10 -7.71 -20.21
N HIS A 50 -12.09 -7.17 -20.87
CA HIS A 50 -11.37 -7.80 -21.95
C HIS A 50 -9.91 -7.91 -21.52
N LEU A 51 -9.33 -9.08 -21.70
CA LEU A 51 -7.95 -9.39 -21.36
C LEU A 51 -7.27 -10.03 -22.55
N ASP A 52 -6.25 -9.37 -23.07
CA ASP A 52 -5.36 -9.87 -24.10
C ASP A 52 -3.95 -10.03 -23.55
N VAL A 53 -3.28 -11.10 -23.94
CA VAL A 53 -1.89 -11.36 -23.56
C VAL A 53 -1.06 -11.48 -24.82
N LEU A 54 -0.13 -10.55 -24.97
CA LEU A 54 0.89 -10.61 -26.01
C LEU A 54 2.15 -11.23 -25.43
N SER A 55 2.64 -12.31 -26.02
CA SER A 55 3.89 -12.95 -25.65
C SER A 55 4.92 -12.73 -26.76
N ASP A 56 6.11 -12.26 -26.39
CA ASP A 56 7.24 -12.08 -27.30
C ASP A 56 8.37 -13.08 -26.93
N GLY A 57 8.00 -14.35 -26.83
CA GLY A 57 8.95 -15.43 -26.54
C GLY A 57 9.78 -15.16 -25.28
N ASP A 58 11.10 -14.95 -25.48
CA ASP A 58 12.05 -14.75 -24.38
C ASP A 58 11.97 -13.37 -23.69
N ASN A 59 11.25 -12.40 -24.28
CA ASN A 59 11.16 -11.03 -23.77
C ASN A 59 10.04 -10.80 -22.75
N GLY A 60 9.30 -11.85 -22.41
CA GLY A 60 8.21 -11.80 -21.44
C GLY A 60 6.84 -11.60 -22.07
N ASN A 61 5.87 -11.26 -21.23
CA ASN A 61 4.48 -11.03 -21.65
C ASN A 61 4.05 -9.58 -21.39
N VAL A 62 3.08 -9.13 -22.16
CA VAL A 62 2.36 -7.88 -21.97
C VAL A 62 0.88 -8.20 -21.84
N CYS A 63 0.31 -7.91 -20.68
CA CYS A 63 -1.13 -8.01 -20.45
C CYS A 63 -1.79 -6.67 -20.78
N MET A 64 -2.84 -6.71 -21.56
CA MET A 64 -3.69 -5.58 -21.90
C MET A 64 -5.09 -5.86 -21.35
N LEU A 65 -5.50 -5.03 -20.40
CA LEU A 65 -6.83 -5.08 -19.80
C LEU A 65 -7.63 -3.89 -20.30
N ARG A 66 -8.83 -4.14 -20.80
CA ARG A 66 -9.81 -3.12 -21.09
C ARG A 66 -11.05 -3.38 -20.24
N LEU A 67 -11.33 -2.50 -19.29
CA LEU A 67 -12.37 -2.65 -18.30
C LEU A 67 -13.45 -1.60 -18.52
N LEU A 68 -14.71 -2.03 -18.74
CA LEU A 68 -15.85 -1.14 -18.63
C LEU A 68 -16.22 -1.03 -17.16
N VAL A 69 -16.20 0.19 -16.65
CA VAL A 69 -16.36 0.47 -15.23
C VAL A 69 -17.54 1.40 -15.02
N SER A 70 -18.36 1.10 -14.03
CA SER A 70 -19.51 1.87 -13.60
C SER A 70 -19.33 2.36 -12.15
N PRO A 71 -19.66 3.62 -11.82
CA PRO A 71 -19.76 4.05 -10.43
C PRO A 71 -20.87 3.27 -9.71
N SER A 72 -20.59 2.76 -8.51
CA SER A 72 -21.57 2.05 -7.68
C SER A 72 -22.74 2.98 -7.26
N ASP A 73 -22.45 4.29 -7.11
CA ASP A 73 -23.43 5.32 -6.87
C ASP A 73 -23.75 6.08 -8.17
N SER A 74 -24.91 5.81 -8.74
CA SER A 74 -25.38 6.40 -10.01
C SER A 74 -25.60 7.94 -9.99
N HIS A 75 -25.36 8.59 -8.87
CA HIS A 75 -25.54 10.04 -8.70
C HIS A 75 -24.24 10.85 -8.76
N ASN A 76 -23.07 10.19 -8.80
CA ASN A 76 -21.78 10.87 -8.88
C ASN A 76 -21.22 10.80 -10.30
N GLU A 77 -21.36 11.90 -11.06
CA GLU A 77 -20.58 12.05 -12.30
C GLU A 77 -19.09 12.09 -11.97
N MET A 78 -18.36 11.11 -12.48
CA MET A 78 -16.90 11.08 -12.37
C MET A 78 -16.29 12.22 -13.18
N THR A 79 -15.60 13.13 -12.51
CA THR A 79 -14.84 14.20 -13.15
C THR A 79 -13.43 13.75 -13.52
N GLU A 80 -12.78 14.45 -14.45
CA GLU A 80 -11.41 14.11 -14.89
C GLU A 80 -10.40 14.17 -13.72
N GLU A 81 -10.62 15.05 -12.76
CA GLU A 81 -9.79 15.18 -11.56
C GLU A 81 -9.88 13.94 -10.64
N MET A 82 -11.02 13.26 -10.61
CA MET A 82 -11.23 12.04 -9.81
C MET A 82 -10.50 10.84 -10.39
N PHE A 83 -10.16 10.82 -11.69
CA PHE A 83 -9.42 9.73 -12.31
C PHE A 83 -7.92 9.74 -11.96
N GLN A 84 -7.34 10.91 -11.67
CA GLN A 84 -5.90 11.01 -11.42
C GLN A 84 -5.41 10.18 -10.21
N PRO A 85 -6.07 10.20 -9.05
CA PRO A 85 -5.72 9.32 -7.94
C PRO A 85 -5.80 7.83 -8.32
N ILE A 86 -6.88 7.43 -8.99
CA ILE A 86 -7.12 6.05 -9.43
C ILE A 86 -6.03 5.57 -10.38
N ILE A 87 -5.69 6.38 -11.39
CA ILE A 87 -4.62 6.09 -12.33
C ILE A 87 -3.26 5.94 -11.60
N LYS A 88 -3.00 6.81 -10.65
CA LYS A 88 -1.77 6.78 -9.84
C LYS A 88 -1.68 5.50 -9.01
N GLU A 89 -2.76 5.09 -8.38
CA GLU A 89 -2.82 3.88 -7.58
C GLU A 89 -2.72 2.63 -8.46
N LEU A 90 -3.45 2.55 -9.56
CA LEU A 90 -3.34 1.47 -10.53
C LEU A 90 -1.89 1.29 -11.01
N LYS A 91 -1.20 2.37 -11.35
CA LYS A 91 0.21 2.31 -11.77
C LYS A 91 1.15 1.77 -10.68
N ARG A 92 0.83 2.02 -9.43
CA ARG A 92 1.63 1.56 -8.28
C ARG A 92 1.45 0.08 -7.98
N THR A 93 0.28 -0.50 -8.25
CA THR A 93 -0.02 -1.90 -7.88
C THR A 93 0.97 -2.90 -8.43
N LYS A 94 1.52 -2.66 -9.63
CA LYS A 94 2.54 -3.53 -10.22
C LYS A 94 3.77 -3.75 -9.32
N TRP A 95 4.10 -2.76 -8.49
CA TRP A 95 5.32 -2.72 -7.69
C TRP A 95 5.06 -2.92 -6.21
N MET A 96 3.78 -3.03 -5.82
CA MET A 96 3.41 -3.27 -4.43
C MET A 96 3.68 -4.71 -4.03
N ASP A 97 4.15 -4.88 -2.81
CA ASP A 97 4.21 -6.19 -2.16
C ASP A 97 2.79 -6.73 -1.98
N PRO A 98 2.53 -8.02 -2.22
CA PRO A 98 1.21 -8.64 -2.02
C PRO A 98 0.62 -8.39 -0.61
N TYR A 99 1.47 -8.36 0.43
CA TYR A 99 1.02 -8.01 1.78
C TYR A 99 0.49 -6.57 1.88
N THR A 100 1.08 -5.64 1.12
CA THR A 100 0.59 -4.26 1.07
C THR A 100 -0.77 -4.20 0.39
N LEU A 101 -0.93 -4.90 -0.74
CA LEU A 101 -2.21 -4.97 -1.46
C LEU A 101 -3.32 -5.53 -0.57
N GLU A 102 -3.09 -6.68 0.06
CA GLU A 102 -4.04 -7.29 1.00
C GLU A 102 -4.39 -6.31 2.15
N LEU A 103 -3.37 -5.69 2.72
CA LEU A 103 -3.52 -4.80 3.88
C LEU A 103 -4.42 -3.60 3.57
N VAL A 104 -4.18 -2.92 2.44
CA VAL A 104 -4.81 -1.63 2.15
C VAL A 104 -6.06 -1.73 1.28
N PHE A 105 -6.22 -2.79 0.48
CA PHE A 105 -7.40 -2.93 -0.38
C PHE A 105 -8.43 -3.96 0.14
N SER A 106 -8.02 -4.85 1.07
CA SER A 106 -8.94 -5.87 1.59
C SER A 106 -9.20 -5.73 3.08
N ARG A 107 -8.15 -5.52 3.90
CA ARG A 107 -8.29 -5.58 5.37
C ARG A 107 -8.56 -4.21 6.00
N TYR A 108 -7.78 -3.19 5.64
CA TYR A 108 -7.83 -1.88 6.30
C TYR A 108 -7.69 -0.73 5.29
N PRO A 109 -8.71 -0.47 4.45
CA PRO A 109 -8.70 0.61 3.47
C PRO A 109 -8.39 2.00 4.06
N TRP A 110 -8.83 2.24 5.29
CA TRP A 110 -8.59 3.49 6.02
C TRP A 110 -7.09 3.82 6.24
N LEU A 111 -6.18 2.84 6.13
CA LEU A 111 -4.74 3.09 6.22
C LEU A 111 -4.22 3.92 5.04
N GLY A 112 -4.75 3.66 3.85
CA GLY A 112 -4.22 4.17 2.60
C GLY A 112 -2.87 3.54 2.21
N VAL A 113 -2.55 3.60 0.94
CA VAL A 113 -1.40 2.92 0.33
C VAL A 113 -0.07 3.28 1.02
N THR A 114 0.16 4.56 1.31
CA THR A 114 1.46 5.00 1.85
C THR A 114 1.75 4.44 3.23
N ARG A 115 0.76 4.40 4.14
CA ARG A 115 0.95 3.77 5.46
C ARG A 115 1.09 2.28 5.36
N GLY A 116 0.31 1.63 4.48
CA GLY A 116 0.44 0.20 4.21
C GLY A 116 1.85 -0.17 3.75
N GLU A 117 2.43 0.56 2.80
CA GLU A 117 3.81 0.34 2.34
C GLU A 117 4.85 0.54 3.44
N ILE A 118 4.65 1.52 4.33
CA ILE A 118 5.56 1.73 5.47
C ILE A 118 5.48 0.53 6.42
N ILE A 119 4.28 0.10 6.79
CA ILE A 119 4.07 -1.03 7.72
C ILE A 119 4.71 -2.30 7.16
N THR A 120 4.41 -2.66 5.91
CA THR A 120 4.96 -3.87 5.27
C THR A 120 6.46 -3.76 5.03
N GLY A 121 6.96 -2.57 4.71
CA GLY A 121 8.38 -2.29 4.58
C GLY A 121 9.13 -2.47 5.91
N LEU A 122 8.60 -1.94 7.01
CA LEU A 122 9.15 -2.14 8.35
C LEU A 122 9.14 -3.61 8.75
N CYS A 123 8.05 -4.35 8.51
CA CYS A 123 7.98 -5.80 8.73
C CYS A 123 9.08 -6.55 7.96
N SER A 124 9.31 -6.16 6.70
CA SER A 124 10.33 -6.79 5.85
C SER A 124 11.76 -6.52 6.34
N ILE A 125 12.03 -5.32 6.87
CA ILE A 125 13.34 -4.97 7.47
C ILE A 125 13.54 -5.72 8.80
N LEU A 126 12.48 -5.88 9.59
CA LEU A 126 12.56 -6.57 10.89
C LEU A 126 12.86 -8.05 10.77
N HIS A 127 12.35 -8.71 9.72
CA HIS A 127 12.53 -10.16 9.55
C HIS A 127 13.99 -10.58 9.63
N PRO A 128 14.95 -10.07 8.83
CA PRO A 128 16.35 -10.48 8.96
C PRO A 128 16.98 -10.07 10.29
N ILE A 129 16.53 -9.00 10.93
CA ILE A 129 17.08 -8.52 12.21
C ILE A 129 16.65 -9.43 13.37
N MET A 130 15.39 -9.88 13.39
CA MET A 130 14.82 -10.61 14.53
C MET A 130 14.84 -12.12 14.37
N SER A 131 14.87 -12.65 13.15
CA SER A 131 14.86 -14.10 12.87
C SER A 131 16.06 -14.85 13.47
N HIS A 132 17.20 -14.18 13.70
CA HIS A 132 18.33 -14.76 14.40
C HIS A 132 18.03 -15.18 15.84
N LYS A 133 17.08 -14.51 16.52
CA LYS A 133 16.69 -14.83 17.89
C LYS A 133 15.77 -16.04 17.94
N ASN A 134 14.76 -16.06 17.09
CA ASN A 134 13.80 -17.16 16.97
C ASN A 134 13.20 -17.15 15.56
N PRO A 135 13.67 -18.05 14.65
CA PRO A 135 13.22 -18.08 13.26
C PRO A 135 11.72 -18.35 13.10
N PHE A 136 11.11 -19.07 14.03
CA PHE A 136 9.68 -19.39 13.97
C PHE A 136 8.82 -18.22 14.43
N ALA A 137 9.16 -17.62 15.58
CA ALA A 137 8.42 -16.48 16.13
C ALA A 137 8.53 -15.25 15.23
N PHE A 138 9.69 -15.05 14.58
CA PHE A 138 9.99 -13.89 13.75
C PHE A 138 10.12 -14.25 12.26
N SER A 139 9.35 -15.24 11.78
CA SER A 139 9.19 -15.46 10.35
C SER A 139 8.48 -14.26 9.71
N ARG A 140 8.71 -14.02 8.41
CA ARG A 140 8.10 -12.88 7.69
C ARG A 140 6.59 -12.85 7.85
N ASN A 141 5.93 -14.00 7.65
CA ASN A 141 4.48 -14.11 7.77
C ASN A 141 4.03 -13.82 9.21
N ASN A 142 4.70 -14.39 10.21
CA ASN A 142 4.29 -14.19 11.60
C ASN A 142 4.45 -12.74 12.07
N ILE A 143 5.54 -12.07 11.64
CA ILE A 143 5.72 -10.62 11.92
C ILE A 143 4.57 -9.83 11.31
N PHE A 144 4.26 -10.06 10.03
CA PHE A 144 3.18 -9.37 9.35
C PHE A 144 1.83 -9.66 10.01
N ASP A 145 1.49 -10.93 10.24
CA ASP A 145 0.23 -11.34 10.84
C ASP A 145 0.02 -10.76 12.25
N LEU A 146 1.09 -10.68 13.05
CA LEU A 146 1.01 -10.09 14.39
C LEU A 146 0.77 -8.58 14.32
N VAL A 147 1.55 -7.85 13.51
CA VAL A 147 1.47 -6.39 13.39
C VAL A 147 0.11 -5.95 12.82
N THR A 148 -0.46 -6.76 11.93
CA THR A 148 -1.71 -6.44 11.23
C THR A 148 -2.97 -7.02 11.89
N LYS A 149 -2.89 -7.58 13.12
CA LYS A 149 -4.09 -7.92 13.89
C LYS A 149 -4.91 -6.68 14.24
N ASP A 150 -6.23 -6.81 14.27
CA ASP A 150 -7.17 -5.70 14.55
C ASP A 150 -6.79 -4.87 15.78
N ARG A 151 -6.32 -5.54 16.84
CA ARG A 151 -5.92 -4.89 18.09
C ARG A 151 -4.57 -4.16 18.01
N TYR A 152 -3.71 -4.47 17.02
CA TYR A 152 -2.35 -3.91 16.92
C TYR A 152 -2.15 -2.99 15.73
N ILE A 153 -3.00 -3.10 14.69
CA ILE A 153 -2.86 -2.32 13.47
C ILE A 153 -2.89 -0.80 13.71
N ARG A 154 -3.58 -0.35 14.76
CA ARG A 154 -3.60 1.06 15.13
C ARG A 154 -2.22 1.55 15.57
N HIS A 155 -1.51 0.76 16.41
CA HIS A 155 -0.13 1.10 16.79
C HIS A 155 0.82 1.12 15.59
N ALA A 156 0.69 0.15 14.68
CA ALA A 156 1.48 0.14 13.44
C ALA A 156 1.17 1.37 12.56
N SER A 157 -0.09 1.80 12.49
CA SER A 157 -0.49 3.03 11.81
C SER A 157 0.12 4.28 12.44
N GLU A 158 0.16 4.35 13.78
CA GLU A 158 0.77 5.46 14.51
C GLU A 158 2.29 5.51 14.31
N ILE A 159 2.96 4.35 14.26
CA ILE A 159 4.38 4.25 13.93
C ILE A 159 4.64 4.74 12.50
N SER A 160 3.80 4.35 11.55
CA SER A 160 3.90 4.83 10.17
C SER A 160 3.69 6.35 10.07
N THR A 161 2.76 6.89 10.85
CA THR A 161 2.50 8.33 10.94
C THR A 161 3.69 9.07 11.56
N LEU A 162 4.32 8.49 12.59
CA LEU A 162 5.53 9.05 13.19
C LEU A 162 6.67 9.19 12.18
N LEU A 163 6.86 8.19 11.29
CA LEU A 163 7.83 8.27 10.18
C LEU A 163 7.45 9.38 9.20
N LEU A 164 6.18 9.44 8.80
CA LEU A 164 5.69 10.47 7.87
C LEU A 164 5.92 11.88 8.41
N ASP A 165 5.51 12.12 9.64
CA ASP A 165 5.62 13.44 10.26
C ASP A 165 7.09 13.85 10.49
N ARG A 166 7.97 12.89 10.83
CA ARG A 166 9.41 13.14 10.99
C ARG A 166 10.06 13.65 9.70
N PHE A 167 9.66 13.09 8.56
CA PHE A 167 10.25 13.40 7.26
C PHE A 167 9.35 14.25 6.36
N HIS A 168 8.35 14.92 6.96
CA HIS A 168 7.43 15.76 6.17
C HIS A 168 8.21 16.89 5.47
N PRO A 169 8.03 17.07 4.13
CA PRO A 169 8.89 17.97 3.36
C PRO A 169 8.78 19.44 3.75
N THR A 170 7.62 19.88 4.25
CA THR A 170 7.37 21.29 4.63
C THR A 170 7.26 21.49 6.14
N HIS A 171 6.83 20.48 6.88
CA HIS A 171 6.57 20.58 8.33
C HIS A 171 7.12 19.35 9.07
N PRO A 172 8.45 19.09 9.01
CA PRO A 172 9.03 17.97 9.74
C PRO A 172 8.92 18.21 11.25
N LEU A 173 8.72 17.13 12.01
CA LEU A 173 8.79 17.21 13.46
C LEU A 173 10.17 17.71 13.91
N SER A 174 10.21 18.60 14.88
CA SER A 174 11.44 18.92 15.60
C SER A 174 11.92 17.68 16.39
N ASN A 175 13.20 17.64 16.74
CA ASN A 175 13.77 16.53 17.51
C ASN A 175 13.06 16.34 18.86
N ASN A 176 12.64 17.42 19.51
CA ASN A 176 11.93 17.34 20.80
C ASN A 176 10.51 16.77 20.62
N GLU A 177 9.77 17.21 19.62
CA GLU A 177 8.44 16.69 19.29
C GLU A 177 8.51 15.21 18.89
N PHE A 178 9.47 14.85 18.07
CA PHE A 178 9.70 13.46 17.70
C PHE A 178 9.99 12.58 18.93
N SER A 179 10.92 13.01 19.80
CA SER A 179 11.26 12.27 21.02
C SER A 179 10.04 12.09 21.94
N SER A 180 9.28 13.16 22.17
CA SER A 180 8.07 13.12 23.01
C SER A 180 7.02 12.17 22.43
N ARG A 181 6.76 12.22 21.11
CA ARG A 181 5.79 11.32 20.45
C ARG A 181 6.26 9.88 20.47
N LYS A 182 7.56 9.63 20.22
CA LYS A 182 8.17 8.31 20.32
C LYS A 182 7.99 7.71 21.71
N GLU A 183 8.30 8.45 22.76
CA GLU A 183 8.15 8.00 24.15
C GLU A 183 6.68 7.70 24.47
N SER A 184 5.77 8.57 24.07
CA SER A 184 4.32 8.38 24.28
C SER A 184 3.82 7.12 23.60
N LEU A 185 4.21 6.91 22.33
CA LEU A 185 3.81 5.73 21.55
C LEU A 185 4.43 4.45 22.11
N THR A 186 5.70 4.48 22.52
CA THR A 186 6.36 3.35 23.17
C THR A 186 5.64 2.97 24.46
N LYS A 187 5.25 3.95 25.28
CA LYS A 187 4.50 3.69 26.50
C LYS A 187 3.14 3.08 26.20
N ALA A 188 2.39 3.62 25.24
CA ALA A 188 1.09 3.07 24.85
C ALA A 188 1.21 1.59 24.40
N ILE A 189 2.23 1.25 23.62
CA ILE A 189 2.48 -0.15 23.20
C ILE A 189 2.80 -1.04 24.42
N ILE A 190 3.61 -0.55 25.37
CA ILE A 190 3.94 -1.31 26.58
C ILE A 190 2.71 -1.60 27.42
N ASP A 191 1.81 -0.63 27.52
CA ASP A 191 0.60 -0.71 28.37
C ASP A 191 -0.51 -1.54 27.67
N ASP A 192 -0.69 -1.40 26.36
CA ASP A 192 -1.84 -1.98 25.63
C ASP A 192 -1.56 -3.37 25.03
N VAL A 193 -0.29 -3.70 24.71
CA VAL A 193 0.06 -4.94 24.03
C VAL A 193 0.45 -6.02 25.02
N GLU A 194 -0.40 -7.03 25.18
CA GLU A 194 -0.13 -8.16 26.08
C GLU A 194 0.85 -9.19 25.50
N ASP A 195 0.76 -9.45 24.19
CA ASP A 195 1.60 -10.40 23.48
C ASP A 195 3.05 -9.89 23.42
N THR A 196 3.96 -10.59 24.08
CA THR A 196 5.37 -10.19 24.18
C THR A 196 6.09 -10.15 22.83
N VAL A 197 5.74 -11.05 21.91
CA VAL A 197 6.32 -11.08 20.56
C VAL A 197 5.85 -9.90 19.75
N ALA A 198 4.55 -9.62 19.77
CA ALA A 198 3.98 -8.45 19.10
C ALA A 198 4.54 -7.13 19.68
N LYS A 199 4.69 -7.05 21.00
CA LYS A 199 5.30 -5.91 21.70
C LYS A 199 6.73 -5.67 21.22
N ASP A 200 7.55 -6.71 21.20
CA ASP A 200 8.94 -6.64 20.72
C ASP A 200 9.03 -6.17 19.27
N ILE A 201 8.14 -6.67 18.41
CA ILE A 201 8.08 -6.27 17.01
C ILE A 201 7.73 -4.78 16.89
N LEU A 202 6.66 -4.31 17.53
CA LEU A 202 6.20 -2.92 17.46
C LEU A 202 7.24 -1.94 18.01
N ILE A 203 7.90 -2.29 19.12
CA ILE A 203 8.99 -1.48 19.68
C ILE A 203 10.17 -1.42 18.68
N LYS A 204 10.51 -2.55 18.06
CA LYS A 204 11.57 -2.57 17.05
C LYS A 204 11.20 -1.78 15.79
N MET A 205 9.93 -1.70 15.40
CA MET A 205 9.49 -0.79 14.33
C MET A 205 9.78 0.67 14.70
N ILE A 206 9.52 1.07 15.96
CA ILE A 206 9.86 2.42 16.44
C ILE A 206 11.37 2.66 16.40
N ASP A 207 12.20 1.67 16.81
CA ASP A 207 13.66 1.76 16.75
C ASP A 207 14.14 2.02 15.30
N ILE A 208 13.56 1.31 14.30
CA ILE A 208 13.89 1.54 12.88
C ILE A 208 13.52 2.95 12.45
N VAL A 209 12.35 3.45 12.86
CA VAL A 209 11.96 4.83 12.57
C VAL A 209 12.94 5.82 13.22
N ASP A 210 13.40 5.54 14.44
CA ASP A 210 14.38 6.38 15.16
C ASP A 210 15.75 6.36 14.48
N CYS A 211 16.23 5.21 14.02
CA CYS A 211 17.48 5.08 13.28
C CYS A 211 17.40 5.58 11.83
N THR A 212 16.22 5.91 11.31
CA THR A 212 16.09 6.37 9.93
C THR A 212 16.67 7.76 9.75
N LEU A 213 17.66 7.89 8.87
CA LEU A 213 18.32 9.16 8.51
C LEU A 213 17.66 9.84 7.32
N LYS A 214 17.17 9.05 6.36
CA LYS A 214 16.54 9.53 5.12
C LYS A 214 15.53 8.51 4.60
N THR A 215 14.51 9.01 3.93
CA THR A 215 13.52 8.18 3.23
C THR A 215 13.06 8.85 1.94
N ASN A 216 12.57 8.05 1.00
CA ASN A 216 11.93 8.51 -0.23
C ASN A 216 10.40 8.49 -0.15
N VAL A 217 9.83 8.41 1.07
CA VAL A 217 8.38 8.21 1.27
C VAL A 217 7.51 9.25 0.57
N TYR A 218 8.00 10.49 0.44
CA TYR A 218 7.31 11.60 -0.22
C TYR A 218 7.64 11.77 -1.71
N MET A 219 8.49 10.89 -2.29
CA MET A 219 8.77 10.97 -3.72
C MET A 219 7.58 10.41 -4.51
N GLU A 220 7.07 11.20 -5.46
CA GLU A 220 5.86 10.85 -6.22
C GLU A 220 6.02 9.62 -7.12
N ASN A 221 7.14 9.47 -7.78
CA ASN A 221 7.38 8.41 -8.77
C ASN A 221 8.30 7.29 -8.23
N ARG A 222 8.24 6.98 -6.95
CA ARG A 222 8.98 5.87 -6.39
C ARG A 222 8.34 4.52 -6.71
N TYR A 223 9.15 3.53 -6.99
CA TYR A 223 8.71 2.15 -7.20
C TYR A 223 8.82 1.29 -5.93
N ALA A 224 9.58 1.74 -4.95
CA ALA A 224 9.76 1.06 -3.68
C ALA A 224 10.01 2.07 -2.56
N LEU A 225 9.65 1.68 -1.32
CA LEU A 225 10.02 2.44 -0.13
C LEU A 225 11.51 2.22 0.16
N GLY A 226 12.27 3.31 0.29
CA GLY A 226 13.66 3.31 0.69
C GLY A 226 13.85 3.97 2.05
N LEU A 227 14.57 3.30 2.95
CA LEU A 227 15.01 3.84 4.23
C LEU A 227 16.53 3.75 4.31
N ARG A 228 17.18 4.84 4.64
CA ARG A 228 18.60 4.86 5.01
C ARG A 228 18.68 4.88 6.53
N LEU A 229 19.24 3.85 7.10
CA LEU A 229 19.43 3.71 8.54
C LEU A 229 20.85 4.15 8.96
N ASP A 230 20.97 4.55 10.24
CA ASP A 230 22.25 4.83 10.90
C ASP A 230 22.95 3.51 11.27
#